data_e6af3571da5c698af048b06684d2e589
#
_entry.id   e6af3571da5c698af048b06684d2e589
#
_cell.length_a   1.000
_cell.length_b   1.000
_cell.length_c   1.000
_cell.angle_alpha   90.00
_cell.angle_beta   90.00
_cell.angle_gamma   90.00
#
_symmetry.space_group_name_H-M   'P 1'
#
loop_
_entity.id
_entity.type
_entity.pdbx_description
1 polymer ?
#
loop_
_entity_poly.entity_id
_entity_poly.type
_entity_poly.pdbx_seq_one_letter_code
_entity_poly.pdbx_strand_id
1 'polypeptide(L)' 'MIKGILQINAWRVLTDAIERGIAYGLTRAYKHTETPSKEILTEAILTAIQNELGEVMYESRATVEETP' A
#
# COMPACT_ATOMS: atom_id res chain seq x y z
N MET A 1 -2.57 20.95 -16.79
CA MET A 1 -3.28 21.27 -15.55
C MET A 1 -3.90 20.05 -14.92
N ILE A 2 -4.87 19.48 -15.62
CA ILE A 2 -5.52 18.28 -15.10
C ILE A 2 -4.51 17.18 -14.86
N LYS A 3 -3.54 17.06 -15.75
CA LYS A 3 -2.49 16.07 -15.61
C LYS A 3 -1.69 16.24 -14.32
N GLY A 4 -1.35 17.49 -14.00
CA GLY A 4 -0.61 17.76 -12.79
C GLY A 4 -1.39 17.43 -11.55
N ILE A 5 -2.70 17.76 -11.56
CA ILE A 5 -3.56 17.47 -10.43
C ILE A 5 -3.69 15.95 -10.22
N LEU A 6 -3.84 15.22 -11.32
CA LEU A 6 -3.93 13.76 -11.24
C LEU A 6 -2.66 13.15 -10.68
N GLN A 7 -1.50 13.67 -11.07
CA GLN A 7 -0.24 13.18 -10.56
C GLN A 7 -0.10 13.42 -9.07
N ILE A 8 -0.53 14.60 -8.60
CA ILE A 8 -0.48 14.91 -7.18
C ILE A 8 -1.39 13.98 -6.40
N ASN A 9 -2.59 13.74 -6.91
CA ASN A 9 -3.52 12.84 -6.25
C ASN A 9 -3.01 11.42 -6.21
N ALA A 10 -2.41 10.97 -7.30
CA ALA A 10 -1.85 9.62 -7.35
C ALA A 10 -0.72 9.46 -6.36
N TRP A 11 0.14 10.46 -6.26
CA TRP A 11 1.24 10.43 -5.31
C TRP A 11 0.73 10.32 -3.87
N ARG A 12 -0.28 11.13 -3.54
CA ARG A 12 -0.85 11.11 -2.20
C ARG A 12 -1.50 9.78 -1.89
N VAL A 13 -2.26 9.24 -2.82
CA VAL A 13 -2.94 7.97 -2.63
C VAL A 13 -1.93 6.85 -2.44
N LEU A 14 -0.88 6.83 -3.24
CA LEU A 14 0.16 5.81 -3.13
C LEU A 14 0.92 5.95 -1.82
N THR A 15 1.25 7.18 -1.44
CA THR A 15 1.97 7.42 -0.20
C THR A 15 1.15 6.96 1.00
N ASP A 16 -0.14 7.27 1.00
CA ASP A 16 -1.02 6.84 2.09
C ASP A 16 -1.10 5.33 2.16
N ALA A 17 -1.18 4.67 1.00
CA ALA A 17 -1.23 3.21 0.96
C ALA A 17 0.05 2.60 1.52
N ILE A 18 1.19 3.18 1.18
CA ILE A 18 2.47 2.70 1.67
C ILE A 18 2.55 2.87 3.19
N GLU A 19 2.12 4.01 3.70
CA GLU A 19 2.14 4.25 5.13
C GLU A 19 1.25 3.26 5.88
N ARG A 20 0.06 3.00 5.35
CA ARG A 20 -0.83 2.02 5.96
C ARG A 20 -0.20 0.63 5.92
N GLY A 21 0.44 0.30 4.81
CA GLY A 21 1.10 -0.98 4.68
C GLY A 21 2.21 -1.17 5.70
N ILE A 22 3.00 -0.12 5.91
CA ILE A 22 4.07 -0.18 6.91
C ILE A 22 3.49 -0.42 8.30
N ALA A 23 2.45 0.33 8.66
CA ALA A 23 1.82 0.20 9.97
C ALA A 23 1.25 -1.20 10.17
N TYR A 24 0.54 -1.70 9.17
CA TYR A 24 -0.05 -3.04 9.26
C TYR A 24 1.02 -4.11 9.31
N GLY A 25 2.07 -3.95 8.52
CA GLY A 25 3.16 -4.92 8.51
C GLY A 25 3.86 -5.00 9.86
N LEU A 26 4.11 -3.85 10.46
CA LEU A 26 4.72 -3.82 11.79
C LEU A 26 3.83 -4.49 12.82
N THR A 27 2.55 -4.16 12.81
CA THR A 27 1.61 -4.77 13.74
C THR A 27 1.58 -6.27 13.59
N ARG A 28 1.55 -6.75 12.35
CA ARG A 28 1.51 -8.17 12.08
C ARG A 28 2.79 -8.87 12.54
N ALA A 29 3.94 -8.25 12.30
CA ALA A 29 5.22 -8.83 12.68
C ALA A 29 5.32 -9.00 14.20
N TYR A 30 4.86 -8.00 14.95
CA TYR A 30 4.94 -8.03 16.40
C TYR A 30 3.82 -8.82 17.04
N LYS A 31 2.86 -9.26 16.26
CA LYS A 31 1.75 -10.04 16.80
C LYS A 31 2.19 -11.40 17.30
N HIS A 32 3.17 -11.98 16.65
CA HIS A 32 3.61 -13.34 16.97
C HIS A 32 4.89 -13.40 17.78
N THR A 33 5.63 -12.32 17.84
CA THR A 33 6.87 -12.28 18.59
C THR A 33 7.21 -10.86 18.99
N GLU A 34 7.82 -10.71 20.16
CA GLU A 34 8.20 -9.39 20.64
C GLU A 34 9.45 -8.88 19.95
N THR A 35 10.25 -9.79 19.39
CA THR A 35 11.50 -9.43 18.74
C THR A 35 11.59 -10.10 17.38
N PRO A 36 10.78 -9.63 16.42
CA PRO A 36 10.84 -10.20 15.09
C PRO A 36 12.18 -9.92 14.44
N SER A 37 12.66 -10.88 13.64
CA SER A 37 13.91 -10.70 12.93
C SER A 37 13.73 -9.69 11.83
N LYS A 38 14.85 -9.18 11.32
CA LYS A 38 14.83 -8.23 10.23
C LYS A 38 14.11 -8.82 9.01
N GLU A 39 14.32 -10.09 8.75
CA GLU A 39 13.69 -10.75 7.62
C GLU A 39 12.18 -10.82 7.78
N ILE A 40 11.72 -11.16 8.98
CA ILE A 40 10.29 -11.22 9.25
C ILE A 40 9.66 -9.85 9.13
N LEU A 41 10.33 -8.83 9.67
CA LEU A 41 9.84 -7.45 9.56
C LEU A 41 9.74 -7.03 8.10
N THR A 42 10.80 -7.24 7.35
CA THR A 42 10.84 -6.85 5.96
C THR A 42 9.73 -7.52 5.16
N GLU A 43 9.58 -8.83 5.36
CA GLU A 43 8.58 -9.58 4.62
C GLU A 43 7.16 -9.16 4.98
N ALA A 44 6.89 -8.97 6.26
CA ALA A 44 5.57 -8.57 6.71
C ALA A 44 5.20 -7.18 6.18
N ILE A 45 6.14 -6.25 6.25
CA ILE A 45 5.91 -4.89 5.76
C ILE A 45 5.72 -4.89 4.26
N LEU A 46 6.57 -5.59 3.54
CA LEU A 46 6.48 -5.65 2.09
C LEU A 46 5.15 -6.24 1.65
N THR A 47 4.74 -7.34 2.27
CA THR A 47 3.46 -7.97 1.93
C THR A 47 2.30 -7.03 2.19
N ALA A 48 2.32 -6.33 3.32
CA ALA A 48 1.24 -5.41 3.66
C ALA A 48 1.20 -4.23 2.69
N ILE A 49 2.37 -3.71 2.30
CA ILE A 49 2.42 -2.63 1.32
C ILE A 49 1.86 -3.09 -0.01
N GLN A 50 2.23 -4.29 -0.44
CA GLN A 50 1.74 -4.83 -1.70
C GLN A 50 0.23 -5.00 -1.69
N ASN A 51 -0.32 -5.43 -0.55
CA ASN A 51 -1.76 -5.56 -0.43
C ASN A 51 -2.46 -4.21 -0.54
N GLU A 52 -1.93 -3.19 0.13
CA GLU A 52 -2.52 -1.86 0.08
C GLU A 52 -2.43 -1.26 -1.33
N LEU A 53 -1.27 -1.41 -1.96
CA LEU A 53 -1.11 -0.94 -3.31
C LEU A 53 -2.02 -1.68 -4.28
N GLY A 54 -2.18 -2.98 -4.05
CA GLY A 54 -3.08 -3.79 -4.88
C GLY A 54 -4.50 -3.29 -4.83
N GLU A 55 -4.97 -2.90 -3.66
CA GLU A 55 -6.32 -2.37 -3.54
C GLU A 55 -6.49 -1.08 -4.32
N VAL A 56 -5.51 -0.18 -4.20
CA VAL A 56 -5.56 1.09 -4.92
C VAL A 56 -5.54 0.84 -6.42
N MET A 57 -4.66 -0.04 -6.87
CA MET A 57 -4.55 -0.34 -8.29
C MET A 57 -5.81 -1.01 -8.81
N TYR A 58 -6.40 -1.88 -8.01
CA TYR A 58 -7.63 -2.56 -8.40
C TYR A 58 -8.76 -1.55 -8.61
N GLU A 59 -8.91 -0.60 -7.71
CA GLU A 59 -9.96 0.40 -7.82
C GLU A 59 -9.78 1.25 -9.07
N SER A 60 -8.54 1.66 -9.33
CA SER A 60 -8.25 2.44 -10.53
C SER A 60 -8.57 1.65 -11.79
N ARG A 61 -8.23 0.38 -11.78
CA ARG A 61 -8.46 -0.49 -12.93
C ARG A 61 -9.94 -0.68 -13.18
N ALA A 62 -10.72 -0.89 -12.12
CA ALA A 62 -12.15 -1.05 -12.25
C ALA A 62 -12.79 0.18 -12.86
N THR A 63 -12.33 1.36 -12.43
CA THR A 63 -12.84 2.62 -12.96
C THR A 63 -12.56 2.73 -14.45
N VAL A 64 -11.35 2.35 -14.86
CA VAL A 64 -10.98 2.41 -16.27
C VAL A 64 -11.80 1.44 -17.10
N GLU A 65 -12.06 0.26 -16.56
CA GLU A 65 -12.80 -0.76 -17.27
C GLU A 65 -14.25 -0.39 -17.50
N GLU A 66 -14.80 0.44 -16.65
CA GLU A 66 -16.17 0.90 -16.83
C GLU A 66 -16.31 1.86 -17.99
N THR A 67 -15.23 2.39 -18.47
CA THR A 67 -15.22 3.31 -19.60
C THR A 67 -15.01 2.53 -20.88
N PRO A 68 -16.04 2.31 -21.66
CA PRO A 68 -15.93 1.55 -22.91
C PRO A 68 -15.11 2.27 -23.95
#